data_7249a57f82b121557df32e13ce241e94
#
_entry.id   7249a57f82b121557df32e13ce241e94
#
_cell.length_a   1.000
_cell.length_b   1.000
_cell.length_c   1.000
_cell.angle_alpha   90.00
_cell.angle_beta   90.00
_cell.angle_gamma   90.00
#
_symmetry.space_group_name_H-M   'P 1'
#
loop_
_entity.id
_entity.type
_entity.pdbx_description
1 polymer ?
#
loop_
_entity_poly.entity_id
_entity_poly.type
_entity_poly.pdbx_seq_one_letter_code
_entity_poly.pdbx_strand_id
1 'polypeptide(L)'
;MDKQTIINKIQKLIRLRDGARAVGSEGEANAAAAAIQRLITEYNMSLSEIEGTPEAEEESCIGRSNNYHTADNYRSGWKRHLLYAICEYYYCKAYMLSGTPRCVVYGTEMNRMAVEYAFNFLEAAFTHLSVIRFKEAHGTCRIPTRHRDVWLASYLLGCSSGIREKLMSEKTEQVTGLMISHGAMIDKYMAQEQGS
;
A
#
# COMPACT_ATOMS: atom_id res chain seq x y z
N MET A 1 5.62 13.05 -18.73
CA MET A 1 5.61 11.63 -19.22
C MET A 1 4.16 11.22 -19.34
N ASP A 2 3.76 10.58 -20.44
CA ASP A 2 2.35 10.22 -20.66
C ASP A 2 1.87 9.17 -19.65
N LYS A 3 0.63 9.32 -19.12
CA LYS A 3 -0.02 8.46 -18.12
C LYS A 3 0.02 6.99 -18.55
N GLN A 4 -0.30 6.71 -19.82
CA GLN A 4 -0.33 5.34 -20.34
C GLN A 4 1.08 4.69 -20.33
N THR A 5 2.11 5.46 -20.60
CA THR A 5 3.50 5.00 -20.54
C THR A 5 3.90 4.60 -19.13
N ILE A 6 3.45 5.35 -18.12
CA ILE A 6 3.73 5.06 -16.71
C ILE A 6 2.97 3.81 -16.27
N ILE A 7 1.69 3.71 -16.60
CA ILE A 7 0.87 2.52 -16.33
C ILE A 7 1.56 1.27 -16.91
N ASN A 8 1.98 1.33 -18.16
CA ASN A 8 2.66 0.22 -18.82
C ASN A 8 3.99 -0.15 -18.13
N LYS A 9 4.77 0.85 -17.68
CA LYS A 9 6.00 0.62 -16.93
C LYS A 9 5.73 -0.01 -15.57
N ILE A 10 4.74 0.49 -14.83
CA ILE A 10 4.31 -0.09 -13.55
C ILE A 10 3.87 -1.54 -13.73
N GLN A 11 3.00 -1.81 -14.71
CA GLN A 11 2.55 -3.17 -15.02
C GLN A 11 3.71 -4.11 -15.40
N LYS A 12 4.71 -3.61 -16.13
CA LYS A 12 5.91 -4.38 -16.47
C LYS A 12 6.75 -4.70 -15.23
N LEU A 13 6.94 -3.74 -14.34
CA LEU A 13 7.62 -3.94 -13.05
C LEU A 13 6.88 -4.94 -12.15
N ILE A 14 5.55 -4.89 -12.19
CA ILE A 14 4.67 -5.85 -11.54
C ILE A 14 4.95 -7.28 -12.03
N ARG A 15 4.95 -7.50 -13.36
CA ARG A 15 5.20 -8.82 -13.96
C ARG A 15 6.62 -9.33 -13.67
N LEU A 16 7.63 -8.45 -13.73
CA LEU A 16 9.02 -8.80 -13.41
C LEU A 16 9.14 -9.26 -11.96
N ARG A 17 8.45 -8.62 -11.03
CA ARG A 17 8.43 -9.01 -9.62
C ARG A 17 7.73 -10.37 -9.42
N ASP A 18 6.60 -10.60 -10.07
CA ASP A 18 5.88 -11.87 -9.94
C ASP A 18 6.73 -13.03 -10.47
N GLY A 19 7.52 -12.80 -11.52
CA GLY A 19 8.55 -13.72 -11.98
C GLY A 19 9.69 -13.91 -10.97
N ALA A 20 10.23 -12.84 -10.41
CA ALA A 20 11.29 -12.87 -9.39
C ALA A 20 10.84 -13.55 -8.09
N ARG A 21 9.58 -13.40 -7.72
CA ARG A 21 8.96 -14.06 -6.56
C ARG A 21 8.89 -15.57 -6.74
N ALA A 22 8.61 -16.05 -7.94
CA ALA A 22 8.61 -17.47 -8.25
C ALA A 22 10.00 -18.10 -8.05
N VAL A 23 11.07 -17.30 -8.12
CA VAL A 23 12.47 -17.68 -7.93
C VAL A 23 13.00 -17.32 -6.52
N GLY A 24 12.22 -16.64 -5.67
CA GLY A 24 12.56 -16.35 -4.26
C GLY A 24 13.53 -15.18 -4.04
N SER A 25 13.66 -14.26 -4.99
CA SER A 25 14.55 -13.09 -4.89
C SER A 25 13.87 -11.90 -4.17
N GLU A 26 14.09 -11.78 -2.85
CA GLU A 26 13.63 -10.62 -2.06
C GLU A 26 14.25 -9.30 -2.54
N GLY A 27 15.50 -9.32 -3.01
CA GLY A 27 16.19 -8.13 -3.52
C GLY A 27 15.53 -7.52 -4.75
N GLU A 28 15.07 -8.36 -5.69
CA GLU A 28 14.38 -7.90 -6.90
C GLU A 28 12.97 -7.36 -6.59
N ALA A 29 12.28 -7.95 -5.62
CA ALA A 29 10.97 -7.47 -5.18
C ALA A 29 11.08 -6.06 -4.55
N ASN A 30 12.10 -5.83 -3.71
CA ASN A 30 12.38 -4.53 -3.12
C ASN A 30 12.80 -3.49 -4.17
N ALA A 31 13.63 -3.87 -5.15
CA ALA A 31 14.02 -3.00 -6.25
C ALA A 31 12.83 -2.59 -7.13
N ALA A 32 11.92 -3.52 -7.41
CA ALA A 32 10.69 -3.23 -8.15
C ALA A 32 9.77 -2.26 -7.39
N ALA A 33 9.59 -2.44 -6.07
CA ALA A 33 8.81 -1.54 -5.24
C ALA A 33 9.39 -0.12 -5.23
N ALA A 34 10.72 0.02 -5.07
CA ALA A 34 11.40 1.30 -5.13
C ALA A 34 11.28 1.96 -6.52
N ALA A 35 11.34 1.20 -7.61
CA ALA A 35 11.15 1.71 -8.96
C ALA A 35 9.72 2.22 -9.21
N ILE A 36 8.69 1.52 -8.70
CA ILE A 36 7.30 1.96 -8.76
C ILE A 36 7.14 3.28 -8.01
N GLN A 37 7.71 3.39 -6.80
CA GLN A 37 7.64 4.62 -6.01
C GLN A 37 8.27 5.80 -6.75
N ARG A 38 9.44 5.64 -7.34
CA ARG A 38 10.09 6.71 -8.12
C ARG A 38 9.20 7.18 -9.27
N LEU A 39 8.63 6.25 -10.03
CA LEU A 39 7.74 6.59 -11.15
C LEU A 39 6.51 7.36 -10.70
N ILE A 40 5.91 6.98 -9.56
CA ILE A 40 4.75 7.66 -8.99
C ILE A 40 5.13 9.06 -8.50
N THR A 41 6.28 9.20 -7.84
CA THR A 41 6.77 10.50 -7.37
C THR A 41 7.05 11.43 -8.54
N GLU A 42 7.76 10.96 -9.58
CA GLU A 42 8.04 11.73 -10.78
C GLU A 42 6.74 12.16 -11.49
N TYR A 43 5.76 11.28 -11.57
CA TYR A 43 4.47 11.59 -12.18
C TYR A 43 3.69 12.65 -11.39
N ASN A 44 3.58 12.51 -10.07
CA ASN A 44 2.87 13.47 -9.22
C ASN A 44 3.58 14.84 -9.22
N MET A 45 4.90 14.87 -9.27
CA MET A 45 5.68 16.12 -9.43
C MET A 45 5.38 16.77 -10.78
N SER A 46 5.39 15.99 -11.86
CA SER A 46 5.07 16.48 -13.20
C SER A 46 3.65 17.05 -13.28
N LEU A 47 2.68 16.45 -12.60
CA LEU A 47 1.32 16.98 -12.51
C LEU A 47 1.26 18.31 -11.73
N SER A 48 1.99 18.41 -10.62
CA SER A 48 2.03 19.64 -9.84
C SER A 48 2.66 20.83 -10.58
N GLU A 49 3.56 20.57 -11.54
CA GLU A 49 4.19 21.60 -12.37
C GLU A 49 3.24 22.16 -13.45
N ILE A 50 2.20 21.41 -13.84
CA ILE A 50 1.22 21.79 -14.86
C ILE A 50 -0.15 22.12 -14.25
N GLU A 51 -0.24 22.36 -12.94
CA GLU A 51 -1.46 22.77 -12.26
C GLU A 51 -2.15 23.95 -12.96
N GLY A 52 -3.48 23.82 -13.15
CA GLY A 52 -4.30 24.85 -13.82
C GLY A 52 -4.60 24.54 -15.29
N THR A 53 -4.21 23.39 -15.82
CA THR A 53 -4.67 22.91 -17.10
C THR A 53 -5.83 21.91 -16.94
N PRO A 54 -6.82 21.88 -17.85
CA PRO A 54 -7.92 20.90 -17.78
C PRO A 54 -7.46 19.45 -17.73
N GLU A 55 -6.37 19.13 -18.43
CA GLU A 55 -5.79 17.79 -18.44
C GLU A 55 -5.19 17.41 -17.08
N ALA A 56 -4.52 18.37 -16.40
CA ALA A 56 -3.96 18.14 -15.07
C ALA A 56 -5.07 17.97 -14.02
N GLU A 57 -6.18 18.69 -14.15
CA GLU A 57 -7.34 18.56 -13.26
C GLU A 57 -8.01 17.19 -13.42
N GLU A 58 -8.14 16.67 -14.63
CA GLU A 58 -8.70 15.35 -14.89
C GLU A 58 -7.79 14.23 -14.37
N GLU A 59 -6.47 14.33 -14.59
CA GLU A 59 -5.49 13.35 -14.13
C GLU A 59 -5.27 13.37 -12.61
N SER A 60 -5.45 14.49 -11.96
CA SER A 60 -5.35 14.65 -10.49
C SER A 60 -6.65 14.33 -9.76
N CYS A 61 -7.70 13.91 -10.47
CA CYS A 61 -9.00 13.62 -9.89
C CYS A 61 -8.89 12.56 -8.78
N ILE A 62 -9.35 12.95 -7.59
CA ILE A 62 -9.45 12.03 -6.46
C ILE A 62 -10.65 11.10 -6.67
N GLY A 63 -10.43 9.83 -6.43
CA GLY A 63 -11.47 8.83 -6.49
C GLY A 63 -11.39 7.85 -5.32
N ARG A 64 -12.40 7.00 -5.22
CA ARG A 64 -12.53 5.96 -4.21
C ARG A 64 -12.20 4.59 -4.81
N SER A 65 -11.50 3.75 -4.03
CA SER A 65 -11.21 2.36 -4.40
C SER A 65 -12.39 1.42 -4.11
N ASN A 66 -12.27 0.18 -4.58
CA ASN A 66 -13.03 -0.95 -4.05
C ASN A 66 -12.71 -1.19 -2.57
N ASN A 67 -13.53 -1.99 -1.90
CA ASN A 67 -13.34 -2.28 -0.49
C ASN A 67 -12.18 -3.26 -0.26
N TYR A 68 -11.27 -2.89 0.63
CA TYR A 68 -10.23 -3.78 1.16
C TYR A 68 -10.76 -4.52 2.38
N HIS A 69 -10.61 -5.84 2.40
CA HIS A 69 -10.99 -6.65 3.54
C HIS A 69 -9.83 -6.70 4.54
N THR A 70 -9.96 -5.98 5.66
CA THR A 70 -8.84 -5.73 6.59
C THR A 70 -9.02 -6.35 7.97
N ALA A 71 -10.14 -7.04 8.24
CA ALA A 71 -10.39 -7.67 9.53
C ALA A 71 -11.37 -8.84 9.45
N ASP A 72 -10.85 -10.05 9.23
CA ASP A 72 -11.66 -11.30 9.28
C ASP A 72 -11.79 -11.83 10.71
N ASN A 73 -10.82 -11.53 11.56
CA ASN A 73 -10.75 -11.96 12.97
C ASN A 73 -9.67 -11.13 13.70
N TYR A 74 -9.38 -11.45 14.95
CA TYR A 74 -8.34 -10.79 15.75
C TYR A 74 -6.94 -10.81 15.11
N ARG A 75 -6.65 -11.74 14.19
CA ARG A 75 -5.38 -11.81 13.45
C ARG A 75 -5.26 -10.79 12.34
N SER A 76 -6.36 -10.24 11.87
CA SER A 76 -6.37 -9.38 10.69
C SER A 76 -6.16 -7.90 10.99
N GLY A 77 -6.04 -7.49 12.24
CA GLY A 77 -5.70 -6.12 12.61
C GLY A 77 -4.42 -5.60 11.93
N TRP A 78 -3.45 -6.47 11.70
CA TRP A 78 -2.22 -6.17 11.00
C TRP A 78 -2.43 -5.72 9.54
N LYS A 79 -3.45 -6.26 8.85
CA LYS A 79 -3.79 -5.87 7.47
C LYS A 79 -4.16 -4.40 7.39
N ARG A 80 -4.90 -3.90 8.38
CA ARG A 80 -5.27 -2.49 8.46
C ARG A 80 -4.06 -1.60 8.70
N HIS A 81 -3.16 -2.00 9.61
CA HIS A 81 -1.90 -1.29 9.83
C HIS A 81 -1.04 -1.25 8.57
N LEU A 82 -0.95 -2.37 7.86
CA LEU A 82 -0.25 -2.47 6.58
C LEU A 82 -0.86 -1.53 5.55
N LEU A 83 -2.19 -1.56 5.39
CA LEU A 83 -2.88 -0.71 4.41
C LEU A 83 -2.65 0.78 4.70
N TYR A 84 -2.73 1.21 5.95
CA TYR A 84 -2.47 2.59 6.34
C TYR A 84 -1.03 3.02 6.03
N ALA A 85 -0.05 2.18 6.34
CA ALA A 85 1.36 2.45 6.04
C ALA A 85 1.61 2.61 4.53
N ILE A 86 1.01 1.75 3.72
CA ILE A 86 1.13 1.80 2.26
C ILE A 86 0.41 3.04 1.71
N CYS A 87 -0.80 3.35 2.18
CA CYS A 87 -1.53 4.54 1.75
C CYS A 87 -0.74 5.81 2.04
N GLU A 88 -0.20 5.93 3.24
CA GLU A 88 0.64 7.07 3.64
C GLU A 88 1.86 7.24 2.71
N TYR A 89 2.43 6.15 2.24
CA TYR A 89 3.60 6.18 1.36
C TYR A 89 3.23 6.54 -0.09
N TYR A 90 2.08 6.09 -0.59
CA TYR A 90 1.61 6.33 -1.97
C TYR A 90 0.59 7.48 -2.08
N TYR A 91 0.65 8.48 -1.20
CA TYR A 91 -0.17 9.70 -1.26
C TYR A 91 -1.68 9.44 -1.24
N CYS A 92 -2.11 8.38 -0.54
CA CYS A 92 -3.50 8.02 -0.37
C CYS A 92 -3.92 8.11 1.10
N LYS A 93 -5.22 8.13 1.35
CA LYS A 93 -5.81 7.96 2.68
C LYS A 93 -6.74 6.75 2.71
N ALA A 94 -6.63 5.93 3.75
CA ALA A 94 -7.52 4.81 3.97
C ALA A 94 -8.49 5.11 5.12
N TYR A 95 -9.76 4.74 4.94
CA TYR A 95 -10.79 4.93 5.94
C TYR A 95 -11.56 3.63 6.19
N MET A 96 -11.83 3.34 7.44
CA MET A 96 -12.63 2.20 7.83
C MET A 96 -14.11 2.53 7.63
N LEU A 97 -14.84 1.63 7.00
CA LEU A 97 -16.29 1.73 6.88
C LEU A 97 -16.93 1.31 8.20
N SER A 98 -17.74 2.21 8.77
CA SER A 98 -18.40 2.00 10.06
C SER A 98 -19.18 0.68 10.07
N GLY A 99 -19.05 -0.09 11.16
CA GLY A 99 -19.73 -1.36 11.35
C GLY A 99 -19.27 -2.51 10.45
N THR A 100 -18.20 -2.35 9.68
CA THR A 100 -17.67 -3.37 8.78
C THR A 100 -16.17 -3.62 8.95
N PRO A 101 -15.66 -4.82 8.63
CA PRO A 101 -14.22 -5.09 8.61
C PRO A 101 -13.55 -4.61 7.32
N ARG A 102 -14.05 -3.55 6.72
CA ARG A 102 -13.61 -3.08 5.40
C ARG A 102 -13.04 -1.68 5.49
N CYS A 103 -12.05 -1.42 4.65
CA CYS A 103 -11.49 -0.09 4.41
C CYS A 103 -11.68 0.30 2.95
N VAL A 104 -11.78 1.59 2.70
CA VAL A 104 -11.72 2.20 1.38
C VAL A 104 -10.51 3.11 1.30
N VAL A 105 -9.97 3.27 0.11
CA VAL A 105 -8.80 4.11 -0.15
C VAL A 105 -9.18 5.23 -1.08
N TYR A 106 -8.80 6.44 -0.72
CA TYR A 106 -8.98 7.65 -1.52
C TYR A 106 -7.64 8.16 -2.01
N GLY A 107 -7.58 8.55 -3.25
CA GLY A 107 -6.40 9.06 -3.93
C GLY A 107 -6.60 9.14 -5.42
N THR A 108 -5.59 9.62 -6.15
CA THR A 108 -5.60 9.56 -7.61
C THR A 108 -5.64 8.11 -8.09
N GLU A 109 -6.12 7.86 -9.30
CA GLU A 109 -6.21 6.51 -9.86
C GLU A 109 -4.87 5.77 -9.80
N MET A 110 -3.80 6.44 -10.21
CA MET A 110 -2.45 5.87 -10.24
C MET A 110 -1.96 5.48 -8.85
N ASN A 111 -2.16 6.35 -7.87
CA ASN A 111 -1.74 6.09 -6.48
C ASN A 111 -2.55 4.94 -5.87
N ARG A 112 -3.87 4.87 -6.16
CA ARG A 112 -4.73 3.76 -5.70
C ARG A 112 -4.31 2.42 -6.30
N MET A 113 -3.94 2.38 -7.58
CA MET A 113 -3.40 1.17 -8.22
C MET A 113 -2.11 0.70 -7.54
N ALA A 114 -1.22 1.62 -7.20
CA ALA A 114 0.02 1.28 -6.49
C ALA A 114 -0.25 0.75 -5.08
N VAL A 115 -1.21 1.34 -4.36
CA VAL A 115 -1.65 0.86 -3.04
C VAL A 115 -2.20 -0.56 -3.14
N GLU A 116 -3.12 -0.81 -4.07
CA GLU A 116 -3.73 -2.13 -4.27
C GLU A 116 -2.67 -3.19 -4.53
N TYR A 117 -1.76 -2.86 -5.41
CA TYR A 117 -0.67 -3.71 -5.75
C TYR A 117 0.25 -4.03 -4.57
N ALA A 118 0.77 -2.99 -3.89
CA ALA A 118 1.68 -3.17 -2.76
C ALA A 118 0.99 -3.92 -1.60
N PHE A 119 -0.29 -3.62 -1.34
CA PHE A 119 -1.06 -4.29 -0.31
C PHE A 119 -1.22 -5.79 -0.58
N ASN A 120 -1.68 -6.17 -1.75
CA ASN A 120 -1.87 -7.57 -2.13
C ASN A 120 -0.55 -8.36 -2.08
N PHE A 121 0.54 -7.71 -2.51
CA PHE A 121 1.86 -8.33 -2.45
C PHE A 121 2.32 -8.57 -1.02
N LEU A 122 2.34 -7.54 -0.20
CA LEU A 122 2.87 -7.63 1.16
C LEU A 122 1.98 -8.50 2.05
N GLU A 123 0.67 -8.47 1.86
CA GLU A 123 -0.26 -9.36 2.55
C GLU A 123 0.09 -10.83 2.30
N ALA A 124 0.23 -11.20 1.03
CA ALA A 124 0.57 -12.56 0.67
C ALA A 124 1.97 -12.98 1.15
N ALA A 125 2.97 -12.08 1.01
CA ALA A 125 4.34 -12.33 1.46
C ALA A 125 4.42 -12.51 2.99
N PHE A 126 3.80 -11.63 3.75
CA PHE A 126 3.81 -11.71 5.21
C PHE A 126 3.06 -12.94 5.73
N THR A 127 1.92 -13.27 5.11
CA THR A 127 1.18 -14.48 5.45
C THR A 127 2.04 -15.73 5.23
N HIS A 128 2.72 -15.82 4.09
CA HIS A 128 3.62 -16.94 3.78
C HIS A 128 4.80 -17.01 4.75
N LEU A 129 5.50 -15.89 4.96
CA LEU A 129 6.63 -15.81 5.88
C LEU A 129 6.24 -16.17 7.32
N SER A 130 5.07 -15.76 7.77
CA SER A 130 4.60 -16.06 9.12
C SER A 130 4.52 -17.55 9.40
N VAL A 131 4.09 -18.34 8.41
CA VAL A 131 4.01 -19.80 8.52
C VAL A 131 5.40 -20.43 8.57
N ILE A 132 6.32 -19.96 7.74
CA ILE A 132 7.71 -20.45 7.71
C ILE A 132 8.38 -20.14 9.07
N ARG A 133 8.32 -18.89 9.50
CA ARG A 133 8.95 -18.45 10.76
C ARG A 133 8.35 -19.13 11.99
N PHE A 134 7.04 -19.40 11.97
CA PHE A 134 6.42 -20.18 13.02
C PHE A 134 6.99 -21.60 13.10
N LYS A 135 7.17 -22.28 11.96
CA LYS A 135 7.77 -23.61 11.89
C LYS A 135 9.24 -23.61 12.35
N GLU A 136 10.02 -22.62 11.93
CA GLU A 136 11.41 -22.45 12.35
C GLU A 136 11.53 -22.25 13.88
N ALA A 137 10.66 -21.41 14.46
CA ALA A 137 10.71 -21.10 15.89
C ALA A 137 10.26 -22.27 16.78
N HIS A 138 9.35 -23.12 16.30
CA HIS A 138 8.70 -24.13 17.15
C HIS A 138 8.97 -25.57 16.71
N GLY A 139 9.55 -25.78 15.54
CA GLY A 139 9.87 -27.11 15.03
C GLY A 139 8.65 -28.01 14.92
N THR A 140 8.77 -29.23 15.43
CA THR A 140 7.70 -30.23 15.46
C THR A 140 6.86 -30.21 16.75
N CYS A 141 7.10 -29.24 17.65
CA CYS A 141 6.36 -29.14 18.90
C CYS A 141 4.88 -28.94 18.66
N ARG A 142 4.04 -29.70 19.38
CA ARG A 142 2.58 -29.53 19.35
C ARG A 142 2.20 -28.31 20.18
N ILE A 143 1.90 -27.20 19.48
CA ILE A 143 1.52 -25.94 20.11
C ILE A 143 -0.02 -25.81 20.06
N PRO A 144 -0.67 -25.43 21.18
CA PRO A 144 -2.10 -25.14 21.16
C PRO A 144 -2.46 -24.06 20.14
N THR A 145 -3.57 -24.23 19.43
CA THR A 145 -4.03 -23.32 18.37
C THR A 145 -4.08 -21.86 18.81
N ARG A 146 -4.56 -21.61 20.04
CA ARG A 146 -4.61 -20.25 20.60
C ARG A 146 -3.23 -19.59 20.68
N HIS A 147 -2.19 -20.31 21.11
CA HIS A 147 -0.83 -19.77 21.20
C HIS A 147 -0.25 -19.54 19.82
N ARG A 148 -0.48 -20.47 18.90
CA ARG A 148 -0.11 -20.30 17.49
C ARG A 148 -0.74 -19.01 16.91
N ASP A 149 -2.01 -18.81 17.13
CA ASP A 149 -2.75 -17.69 16.60
C ASP A 149 -2.26 -16.34 17.15
N VAL A 150 -1.96 -16.28 18.44
CA VAL A 150 -1.36 -15.08 19.09
C VAL A 150 0.03 -14.81 18.52
N TRP A 151 0.87 -15.84 18.38
CA TRP A 151 2.20 -15.69 17.83
C TRP A 151 2.15 -15.15 16.39
N LEU A 152 1.31 -15.76 15.54
CA LEU A 152 1.14 -15.33 14.15
C LEU A 152 0.64 -13.88 14.06
N ALA A 153 -0.33 -13.51 14.89
CA ALA A 153 -0.86 -12.14 14.93
C ALA A 153 0.24 -11.13 15.31
N SER A 154 1.04 -11.44 16.34
CA SER A 154 2.14 -10.59 16.79
C SER A 154 3.25 -10.46 15.74
N TYR A 155 3.61 -11.56 15.09
CA TYR A 155 4.59 -11.57 14.01
C TYR A 155 4.13 -10.70 12.83
N LEU A 156 2.90 -10.89 12.37
CA LEU A 156 2.32 -10.14 11.26
C LEU A 156 2.19 -8.64 11.57
N LEU A 157 1.85 -8.29 12.81
CA LEU A 157 1.84 -6.89 13.25
C LEU A 157 3.25 -6.30 13.26
N GLY A 158 4.24 -7.05 13.72
CA GLY A 158 5.65 -6.66 13.67
C GLY A 158 6.13 -6.41 12.24
N CYS A 159 5.77 -7.28 11.29
CA CYS A 159 6.06 -7.07 9.87
C CYS A 159 5.44 -5.77 9.33
N SER A 160 4.17 -5.50 9.70
CA SER A 160 3.48 -4.29 9.27
C SER A 160 4.10 -3.01 9.86
N SER A 161 4.56 -3.07 11.11
CA SER A 161 5.27 -1.95 11.76
C SER A 161 6.66 -1.75 11.14
N GLY A 162 7.40 -2.81 10.90
CA GLY A 162 8.74 -2.73 10.28
C GLY A 162 8.70 -2.17 8.87
N ILE A 163 7.71 -2.57 8.05
CA ILE A 163 7.57 -1.98 6.71
C ILE A 163 7.19 -0.49 6.79
N ARG A 164 6.34 -0.09 7.75
CA ARG A 164 6.01 1.31 7.97
C ARG A 164 7.25 2.13 8.30
N GLU A 165 8.06 1.69 9.25
CA GLU A 165 9.31 2.36 9.61
C GLU A 165 10.24 2.51 8.40
N LYS A 166 10.42 1.44 7.62
CA LYS A 166 11.24 1.46 6.42
C LYS A 166 10.73 2.46 5.39
N LEU A 167 9.43 2.41 5.07
CA LEU A 167 8.81 3.33 4.11
C LEU A 167 8.94 4.79 4.57
N MET A 168 8.79 5.06 5.87
CA MET A 168 8.92 6.40 6.42
C MET A 168 10.37 6.90 6.41
N SER A 169 11.36 6.02 6.62
CA SER A 169 12.77 6.40 6.56
C SER A 169 13.26 6.75 5.16
N GLU A 170 12.57 6.31 4.12
CA GLU A 170 12.90 6.61 2.72
C GLU A 170 12.27 7.92 2.21
N LYS A 171 11.50 8.62 3.05
CA LYS A 171 10.85 9.88 2.68
C LYS A 171 11.87 11.00 2.52
N THR A 172 11.74 11.76 1.41
CA THR A 172 12.43 13.02 1.16
C THR A 172 11.50 14.20 1.47
N GLU A 173 12.03 15.42 1.52
CA GLU A 173 11.23 16.64 1.68
C GLU A 173 10.19 16.80 0.55
N GLN A 174 10.56 16.44 -0.69
CA GLN A 174 9.66 16.47 -1.85
C GLN A 174 8.48 15.51 -1.67
N VAL A 175 8.75 14.28 -1.21
CA VAL A 175 7.72 13.29 -0.92
C VAL A 175 6.77 13.81 0.16
N THR A 176 7.30 14.46 1.19
CA THR A 176 6.48 15.03 2.27
C THR A 176 5.58 16.17 1.75
N GLY A 177 6.09 17.03 0.88
CA GLY A 177 5.32 18.09 0.24
C GLY A 177 4.14 17.54 -0.58
N LEU A 178 4.38 16.54 -1.41
CA LEU A 178 3.34 15.85 -2.19
C LEU A 178 2.30 15.17 -1.29
N MET A 179 2.69 14.58 -0.16
CA MET A 179 1.75 13.98 0.78
C MET A 179 0.80 15.01 1.38
N ILE A 180 1.29 16.20 1.71
CA ILE A 180 0.47 17.29 2.26
C ILE A 180 -0.51 17.77 1.20
N SER A 181 -0.04 18.01 -0.03
CA SER A 181 -0.88 18.47 -1.15
C SER A 181 -2.00 17.45 -1.45
N HIS A 182 -1.64 16.19 -1.71
CA HIS A 182 -2.65 15.15 -1.96
C HIS A 182 -3.57 14.92 -0.77
N GLY A 183 -3.07 15.04 0.46
CA GLY A 183 -3.87 14.97 1.67
C GLY A 183 -4.99 16.01 1.70
N ALA A 184 -4.67 17.26 1.37
CA ALA A 184 -5.65 18.36 1.32
C ALA A 184 -6.69 18.13 0.20
N MET A 185 -6.29 17.65 -0.97
CA MET A 185 -7.19 17.31 -2.08
C MET A 185 -8.18 16.21 -1.68
N ILE A 186 -7.70 15.16 -1.02
CA ILE A 186 -8.55 14.06 -0.53
C ILE A 186 -9.57 14.56 0.50
N ASP A 187 -9.15 15.40 1.45
CA ASP A 187 -10.06 15.95 2.47
C ASP A 187 -11.15 16.81 1.84
N LYS A 188 -10.82 17.61 0.84
CA LYS A 188 -11.79 18.42 0.08
C LYS A 188 -12.80 17.53 -0.65
N TYR A 189 -12.32 16.47 -1.33
CA TYR A 189 -13.19 15.53 -2.02
C TYR A 189 -14.17 14.84 -1.06
N MET A 190 -13.67 14.36 0.08
CA MET A 190 -14.52 13.69 1.08
C MET A 190 -15.56 14.63 1.70
N ALA A 191 -15.22 15.88 1.91
CA ALA A 191 -16.19 16.87 2.41
C ALA A 191 -17.34 17.09 1.40
N GLN A 192 -17.07 17.00 0.10
CA GLN A 192 -18.08 17.09 -0.95
C GLN A 192 -18.97 15.83 -1.01
N GLU A 193 -18.39 14.63 -0.86
CA GLU A 193 -19.18 13.38 -0.82
C GLU A 193 -20.14 13.31 0.38
N GLN A 194 -19.75 13.87 1.54
CA GLN A 194 -20.59 13.85 2.75
C GLN A 194 -21.69 14.91 2.75
N GLY A 195 -21.61 15.92 1.89
CA GLY A 195 -22.57 17.00 1.76
C GLY A 195 -23.63 16.79 0.67
N SER A 196 -23.54 15.66 -0.05
CA SER A 196 -24.49 15.26 -1.11
C SER A 196 -25.37 14.13 -0.65
#